data_bd7258b98b2e67985186bb6af54f0aee
#
_entry.id   bd7258b98b2e67985186bb6af54f0aee
#
_cell.length_a   1.000
_cell.length_b   1.000
_cell.length_c   1.000
_cell.angle_alpha   90.00
_cell.angle_beta   90.00
_cell.angle_gamma   90.00
#
_symmetry.space_group_name_H-M   'P 1'
#
loop_
_entity.id
_entity.type
_entity.pdbx_description
1 polymer ?
#
loop_
_entity_poly.entity_id
_entity_poly.type
_entity_poly.pdbx_seq_one_letter_code
_entity_poly.pdbx_strand_id
1 'polypeptide(L)' 'MNTTTAEYLVSVRTEEGTLSVFRTMPTRPKTSKGIKAQNDKLEKWAMKQYPNWVEIKVIPAFEATK' A
#
# COMPACT_ATOMS: atom_id res chain seq x y z
N MET A 1 13.30 14.31 12.75
CA MET A 1 12.76 13.70 11.88
C MET A 1 11.72 12.80 12.28
N ASN A 2 10.73 12.82 11.68
CA ASN A 2 9.63 12.08 12.09
C ASN A 2 9.51 10.81 11.37
N THR A 3 9.42 9.72 12.07
CA THR A 3 9.32 8.43 11.43
C THR A 3 8.07 7.72 11.82
N THR A 4 7.03 8.45 12.17
CA THR A 4 5.81 7.78 12.56
C THR A 4 4.93 7.40 11.39
N THR A 5 5.22 7.92 10.19
CA THR A 5 4.41 7.59 9.03
C THR A 5 4.96 6.34 8.34
N ALA A 6 4.13 5.70 7.57
CA ALA A 6 4.52 4.52 6.81
C ALA A 6 4.17 4.72 5.35
N GLU A 7 5.13 4.47 4.48
CA GLU A 7 4.91 4.66 3.06
C GLU A 7 4.76 3.30 2.39
N TYR A 8 3.79 3.19 1.51
CA TYR A 8 3.53 1.95 0.80
C TYR A 8 3.51 2.20 -0.69
N LEU A 9 3.95 1.23 -1.44
CA LEU A 9 3.82 1.26 -2.88
C LEU A 9 2.63 0.40 -3.25
N VAL A 10 1.64 1.02 -3.88
CA VAL A 10 0.44 0.32 -4.31
C VAL A 10 0.54 0.10 -5.81
N SER A 11 0.61 -1.13 -6.22
CA SER A 11 0.74 -1.50 -7.62
C SER A 11 -0.60 -2.08 -8.08
N VAL A 12 -1.16 -1.50 -9.13
CA VAL A 12 -2.45 -1.91 -9.64
C VAL A 12 -2.29 -2.32 -11.09
N ARG A 13 -2.67 -3.56 -11.38
CA ARG A 13 -2.66 -4.03 -12.74
C ARG A 13 -4.09 -4.00 -13.26
N THR A 14 -4.29 -3.37 -14.41
CA THR A 14 -5.59 -3.33 -15.06
C THR A 14 -5.44 -3.95 -16.44
N GLU A 15 -6.54 -4.04 -17.15
CA GLU A 15 -6.49 -4.57 -18.49
C GLU A 15 -5.71 -3.69 -19.44
N GLU A 16 -5.49 -2.46 -19.06
CA GLU A 16 -4.77 -1.53 -19.93
C GLU A 16 -3.30 -1.42 -19.55
N GLY A 17 -2.88 -2.00 -18.48
CA GLY A 17 -1.49 -1.93 -18.08
C GLY A 17 -1.36 -1.89 -16.56
N THR A 18 -0.16 -1.62 -16.09
CA THR A 18 0.13 -1.58 -14.66
C THR A 18 0.53 -0.17 -14.27
N LEU A 19 0.05 0.27 -13.13
CA LEU A 19 0.47 1.55 -12.59
C LEU A 19 0.85 1.37 -11.13
N SER A 20 1.63 2.29 -10.61
CA SER A 20 2.06 2.25 -9.23
C SER A 20 1.97 3.64 -8.64
N VAL A 21 1.50 3.71 -7.41
CA VAL A 21 1.44 4.98 -6.70
C VAL A 21 1.94 4.77 -5.29
N PHE A 22 2.51 5.81 -4.71
CA PHE A 22 2.90 5.76 -3.30
C PHE A 22 1.80 6.33 -2.44
N ARG A 23 1.54 5.67 -1.34
CA ARG A 23 0.57 6.14 -0.36
C ARG A 23 1.21 6.17 1.00
N THR A 24 0.92 7.18 1.77
CA THR A 24 1.49 7.34 3.10
C THR A 24 0.40 7.18 4.14
N MET A 25 0.64 6.31 5.10
CA MET A 25 -0.27 6.13 6.22
C MET A 25 0.24 6.95 7.40
N PRO A 26 -0.68 7.45 8.23
CA PRO A 26 -0.27 8.35 9.32
C PRO A 26 0.50 7.68 10.43
N THR A 27 0.44 6.37 10.55
CA THR A 27 1.18 5.69 11.59
C THR A 27 1.96 4.55 11.00
N ARG A 28 3.07 4.24 11.62
CA ARG A 28 3.91 3.12 11.18
C ARG A 28 3.71 1.96 12.13
N PRO A 29 3.19 0.84 11.64
CA PRO A 29 2.98 -0.31 12.50
C PRO A 29 4.29 -0.96 12.87
N LYS A 30 4.31 -1.59 14.03
CA LYS A 30 5.49 -2.27 14.52
C LYS A 30 5.37 -3.78 14.42
N THR A 31 4.23 -4.28 14.01
CA THR A 31 4.03 -5.72 13.91
C THR A 31 3.54 -6.06 12.53
N SER A 32 3.72 -7.30 12.13
CA SER A 32 3.23 -7.72 10.83
C SER A 32 1.72 -7.69 10.78
N LYS A 33 1.06 -7.87 11.91
CA LYS A 33 -0.38 -7.76 11.95
C LYS A 33 -0.83 -6.34 11.60
N GLY A 34 -0.13 -5.34 12.12
CA GLY A 34 -0.46 -3.96 11.80
C GLY A 34 -0.16 -3.63 10.35
N ILE A 35 0.92 -4.16 9.81
CA ILE A 35 1.24 -3.94 8.40
C ILE A 35 0.16 -4.55 7.53
N LYS A 36 -0.29 -5.74 7.88
CA LYS A 36 -1.34 -6.39 7.10
C LYS A 36 -2.63 -5.61 7.14
N ALA A 37 -2.96 -5.04 8.28
CA ALA A 37 -4.17 -4.24 8.39
C ALA A 37 -4.11 -3.01 7.50
N GLN A 38 -2.95 -2.36 7.43
CA GLN A 38 -2.80 -1.22 6.56
C GLN A 38 -2.79 -1.62 5.09
N ASN A 39 -2.20 -2.76 4.78
CA ASN A 39 -2.25 -3.28 3.42
C ASN A 39 -3.70 -3.48 2.99
N ASP A 40 -4.51 -4.05 3.85
CA ASP A 40 -5.91 -4.28 3.53
C ASP A 40 -6.64 -2.97 3.25
N LYS A 41 -6.37 -1.96 4.05
CA LYS A 41 -6.98 -0.67 3.83
C LYS A 41 -6.61 -0.09 2.48
N LEU A 42 -5.34 -0.20 2.12
CA LEU A 42 -4.88 0.35 0.86
C LEU A 42 -5.39 -0.46 -0.31
N GLU A 43 -5.52 -1.76 -0.15
CA GLU A 43 -6.11 -2.57 -1.20
C GLU A 43 -7.54 -2.16 -1.48
N LYS A 44 -8.31 -1.94 -0.43
CA LYS A 44 -9.69 -1.51 -0.62
C LYS A 44 -9.76 -0.13 -1.24
N TRP A 45 -8.86 0.74 -0.84
CA TRP A 45 -8.82 2.06 -1.45
C TRP A 45 -8.54 1.94 -2.95
N ALA A 46 -7.58 1.08 -3.32
CA ALA A 46 -7.23 0.93 -4.72
C ALA A 46 -8.36 0.31 -5.53
N MET A 47 -9.08 -0.61 -4.95
CA MET A 47 -10.21 -1.21 -5.63
C MET A 47 -11.26 -0.17 -5.98
N LYS A 48 -11.47 0.77 -5.09
CA LYS A 48 -12.42 1.83 -5.36
C LYS A 48 -11.90 2.82 -6.36
N GLN A 49 -10.61 3.11 -6.29
CA GLN A 49 -10.01 4.09 -7.15
C GLN A 49 -9.89 3.59 -8.57
N TYR A 50 -9.64 2.31 -8.74
CA TYR A 50 -9.42 1.70 -10.04
C TYR A 50 -10.39 0.53 -10.21
N PRO A 51 -11.64 0.80 -10.56
CA PRO A 51 -12.62 -0.28 -10.61
C PRO A 51 -12.35 -1.35 -11.67
N ASN A 52 -11.48 -1.05 -12.62
CA ASN A 52 -11.13 -2.06 -13.62
C ASN A 52 -9.87 -2.83 -13.24
N TRP A 53 -9.53 -2.88 -11.96
CA TRP A 53 -8.34 -3.57 -11.51
C TRP A 53 -8.44 -5.08 -11.78
N VAL A 54 -7.30 -5.67 -12.07
CA VAL A 54 -7.18 -7.10 -12.21
C VAL A 54 -6.40 -7.68 -11.05
N GLU A 55 -5.36 -6.98 -10.61
CA GLU A 55 -4.55 -7.44 -9.51
C GLU A 55 -4.01 -6.23 -8.77
N ILE A 56 -4.00 -6.28 -7.46
CA ILE A 56 -3.49 -5.19 -6.63
C ILE A 56 -2.47 -5.77 -5.66
N LYS A 57 -1.32 -5.12 -5.57
CA LYS A 57 -0.29 -5.47 -4.61
C LYS A 57 0.08 -4.24 -3.80
N VAL A 58 0.22 -4.41 -2.51
CA VAL A 58 0.64 -3.33 -1.63
C VAL A 58 1.92 -3.77 -0.96
N ILE A 59 2.98 -2.99 -1.15
CA ILE A 59 4.30 -3.34 -0.66
C ILE A 59 4.75 -2.27 0.31
N PRO A 60 5.09 -2.64 1.54
CA PRO A 60 5.60 -1.64 2.48
C PRO A 60 6.96 -1.16 2.05
N ALA A 61 7.11 0.15 1.94
CA ALA A 61 8.37 0.73 1.52
C ALA A 61 9.18 1.26 2.67
N PHE A 62 8.72 1.06 3.90
CA PHE A 62 9.38 1.65 5.04
C PHE A 62 10.18 0.66 5.84
N GLU A 63 10.03 -0.67 5.59
CA GLU A 63 10.57 -1.56 6.48
C GLU A 63 11.75 -2.19 6.00
N ALA A 64 12.31 -1.71 5.02
CA ALA A 64 13.45 -2.31 4.48
C ALA A 64 14.61 -2.31 5.38
N THR A 65 14.50 -1.66 6.44
CA THR A 65 15.64 -1.57 7.25
C THR A 65 15.94 -2.76 7.99
N LYS A 66 15.39 -3.62 7.94
CA LYS A 66 15.71 -4.64 8.79
C LYS A 66 16.36 -5.49 8.47
#